data_d36d8b4452d49a244c004f215aa580ba
#
_entry.id   d36d8b4452d49a244c004f215aa580ba
#
_cell.length_a   1.000
_cell.length_b   1.000
_cell.length_c   1.000
_cell.angle_alpha   90.00
_cell.angle_beta   90.00
_cell.angle_gamma   90.00
#
_symmetry.space_group_name_H-M   'P 1'
#
loop_
_entity.id
_entity.type
_entity.pdbx_description
1 polymer ?
#
loop_
_entity_poly.entity_id
_entity_poly.type
_entity_poly.pdbx_seq_one_letter_code
_entity_poly.pdbx_strand_id
1 'polypeptide(L)'
;DVLDAIKKDPYERDPRGTAKKAEAYLKSSGIGDKAFFGPEAEFFVFDDVRFKNDMNETGFKIDSKEGPYNSGREYENGNMGHRPGIKGGYFPVPPVDSEQDMRSEYLKAMKDMGIKVEKHHHEVAPSQHELGMYFGTLVDQADNLQLYKYAVHMVSQSFGKTATFMPKPVKGDNGSGMHVHQSIWKGDTALFSGDKYAGLSDTALHYIGGILKHAKAINAFSNATTNSYKRLIPGFEAPVLLAYSARNRSASCRIPITLSKKAARCEIRFGDAAGNPYLTFSAMLMAGLDGIKNKIDPGKSFDKD
;
A
#
# COMPACT_ATOMS: atom_id res chain seq x y z
N ASP A 1 15.81 -10.17 -12.25
CA ASP A 1 17.06 -9.89 -11.53
C ASP A 1 18.00 -9.12 -12.45
N VAL A 2 18.74 -8.17 -11.88
CA VAL A 2 19.83 -7.48 -12.59
C VAL A 2 21.13 -8.20 -12.33
N LEU A 3 21.91 -8.41 -13.39
CA LEU A 3 23.21 -9.04 -13.33
C LEU A 3 24.31 -8.03 -13.62
N ASP A 4 25.48 -8.21 -13.00
CA ASP A 4 26.69 -7.49 -13.39
C ASP A 4 27.01 -7.76 -14.87
N ALA A 5 27.29 -6.72 -15.64
CA ALA A 5 27.47 -6.82 -17.08
C ALA A 5 28.71 -7.66 -17.49
N ILE A 6 29.71 -7.70 -16.65
CA ILE A 6 31.01 -8.37 -16.92
C ILE A 6 31.04 -9.77 -16.29
N LYS A 7 30.80 -9.84 -14.97
CA LYS A 7 30.93 -11.08 -14.19
C LYS A 7 29.71 -11.98 -14.31
N LYS A 8 28.56 -11.45 -14.75
CA LYS A 8 27.25 -12.13 -14.77
C LYS A 8 26.75 -12.61 -13.41
N ASP A 9 27.36 -12.14 -12.34
CA ASP A 9 26.91 -12.36 -10.98
C ASP A 9 25.69 -11.45 -10.66
N PRO A 10 24.86 -11.77 -9.65
CA PRO A 10 23.78 -10.88 -9.19
C PRO A 10 24.34 -9.50 -8.83
N TYR A 11 23.73 -8.46 -9.39
CA TYR A 11 24.12 -7.08 -9.10
C TYR A 11 23.77 -6.69 -7.67
N GLU A 12 24.72 -6.24 -6.90
CA GLU A 12 24.56 -5.99 -5.46
C GLU A 12 23.48 -4.97 -5.11
N ARG A 13 23.25 -4.01 -6.01
CA ARG A 13 22.24 -2.93 -5.83
C ARG A 13 20.89 -3.25 -6.47
N ASP A 14 20.67 -4.48 -6.91
CA ASP A 14 19.37 -4.92 -7.41
C ASP A 14 18.36 -4.98 -6.26
N PRO A 15 17.26 -4.17 -6.30
CA PRO A 15 16.23 -4.21 -5.26
C PRO A 15 15.58 -5.58 -5.11
N ARG A 16 15.35 -6.30 -6.22
CA ARG A 16 14.79 -7.65 -6.19
C ARG A 16 15.77 -8.65 -5.57
N GLY A 17 17.06 -8.52 -5.87
CA GLY A 17 18.12 -9.28 -5.21
C GLY A 17 18.20 -9.02 -3.71
N THR A 18 17.96 -7.77 -3.27
CA THR A 18 17.87 -7.40 -1.86
C THR A 18 16.69 -8.08 -1.18
N ALA A 19 15.52 -8.14 -1.83
CA ALA A 19 14.35 -8.83 -1.32
C ALA A 19 14.58 -10.35 -1.16
N LYS A 20 15.24 -10.99 -2.11
CA LYS A 20 15.67 -12.39 -2.00
C LYS A 20 16.61 -12.64 -0.81
N LYS A 21 17.54 -11.72 -0.56
CA LYS A 21 18.43 -11.78 0.61
C LYS A 21 17.63 -11.67 1.92
N ALA A 22 16.60 -10.82 1.98
CA ALA A 22 15.74 -10.70 3.17
C ALA A 22 14.95 -12.00 3.44
N GLU A 23 14.38 -12.64 2.42
CA GLU A 23 13.73 -13.95 2.58
C GLU A 23 14.71 -15.05 3.03
N ALA A 24 15.91 -15.07 2.44
CA ALA A 24 16.96 -16.01 2.83
C ALA A 24 17.40 -15.79 4.29
N TYR A 25 17.50 -14.54 4.73
CA TYR A 25 17.82 -14.21 6.12
C TYR A 25 16.75 -14.68 7.09
N LEU A 26 15.45 -14.51 6.77
CA LEU A 26 14.37 -15.06 7.60
C LEU A 26 14.57 -16.55 7.84
N LYS A 27 14.82 -17.33 6.79
CA LYS A 27 15.06 -18.79 6.90
C LYS A 27 16.29 -19.11 7.74
N SER A 28 17.41 -18.44 7.49
CA SER A 28 18.67 -18.69 8.20
C SER A 28 18.63 -18.25 9.67
N SER A 29 17.77 -17.28 10.00
CA SER A 29 17.56 -16.83 11.39
C SER A 29 16.89 -17.88 12.30
N GLY A 30 16.24 -18.89 11.72
CA GLY A 30 15.48 -19.91 12.42
C GLY A 30 14.13 -19.44 13.00
N ILE A 31 13.80 -18.16 12.85
CA ILE A 31 12.53 -17.57 13.34
C ILE A 31 11.35 -18.14 12.55
N GLY A 32 11.46 -18.16 11.23
CA GLY A 32 10.43 -18.67 10.34
C GLY A 32 11.02 -19.04 8.98
N ASP A 33 10.20 -19.60 8.11
CA ASP A 33 10.61 -19.98 6.75
C ASP A 33 9.87 -19.21 5.65
N LYS A 34 8.74 -18.57 5.98
CA LYS A 34 7.93 -17.76 5.07
C LYS A 34 7.47 -16.48 5.76
N ALA A 35 7.55 -15.38 5.05
CA ALA A 35 6.87 -14.14 5.40
C ALA A 35 5.86 -13.82 4.30
N PHE A 36 4.60 -13.64 4.68
CA PHE A 36 3.55 -13.25 3.75
C PHE A 36 3.32 -11.74 3.81
N PHE A 37 3.11 -11.18 2.63
CA PHE A 37 2.81 -9.77 2.40
C PHE A 37 1.52 -9.64 1.59
N GLY A 38 0.66 -8.69 1.98
CA GLY A 38 -0.56 -8.32 1.27
C GLY A 38 -0.60 -6.80 1.14
N PRO A 39 -0.07 -6.22 0.07
CA PRO A 39 -0.14 -4.78 -0.15
C PRO A 39 -1.52 -4.37 -0.67
N GLU A 40 -2.02 -3.25 -0.16
CA GLU A 40 -3.22 -2.53 -0.60
C GLU A 40 -2.77 -1.17 -1.16
N ALA A 41 -2.51 -1.11 -2.46
CA ALA A 41 -2.01 0.10 -3.09
C ALA A 41 -3.16 0.93 -3.67
N GLU A 42 -3.35 2.12 -3.12
CA GLU A 42 -4.31 3.10 -3.60
C GLU A 42 -3.71 3.96 -4.73
N PHE A 43 -4.57 4.46 -5.61
CA PHE A 43 -4.16 5.33 -6.70
C PHE A 43 -5.29 6.25 -7.14
N PHE A 44 -4.93 7.33 -7.84
CA PHE A 44 -5.88 8.23 -8.49
C PHE A 44 -5.89 8.04 -9.99
N VAL A 45 -7.04 8.31 -10.61
CA VAL A 45 -7.20 8.35 -12.07
C VAL A 45 -7.87 9.67 -12.46
N PHE A 46 -7.23 10.43 -13.34
CA PHE A 46 -7.71 11.73 -13.80
C PHE A 46 -8.07 11.72 -15.28
N ASP A 47 -9.08 12.50 -15.68
CA ASP A 47 -9.48 12.68 -17.07
C ASP A 47 -8.48 13.54 -17.83
N ASP A 48 -7.82 14.51 -17.18
CA ASP A 48 -6.77 15.34 -17.77
C ASP A 48 -5.71 15.69 -16.75
N VAL A 49 -4.45 15.61 -17.14
CA VAL A 49 -3.29 16.01 -16.34
C VAL A 49 -2.38 16.88 -17.19
N ARG A 50 -2.11 18.08 -16.71
CA ARG A 50 -1.14 19.00 -17.32
C ARG A 50 -0.13 19.39 -16.28
N PHE A 51 1.14 19.40 -16.64
CA PHE A 51 2.20 19.80 -15.73
C PHE A 51 3.25 20.68 -16.41
N LYS A 52 3.90 21.49 -15.59
CA LYS A 52 5.12 22.23 -15.93
C LYS A 52 6.21 21.85 -14.94
N ASN A 53 7.41 21.70 -15.44
CA ASN A 53 8.60 21.46 -14.63
C ASN A 53 9.78 22.21 -15.26
N ASP A 54 9.61 23.53 -15.40
CA ASP A 54 10.58 24.45 -15.97
C ASP A 54 11.37 25.13 -14.85
N MET A 55 12.48 25.76 -15.21
CA MET A 55 13.34 26.46 -14.23
C MET A 55 12.63 27.62 -13.52
N ASN A 56 11.67 28.26 -14.17
CA ASN A 56 10.95 29.43 -13.67
C ASN A 56 9.53 29.14 -13.19
N GLU A 57 8.99 27.94 -13.49
CA GLU A 57 7.62 27.56 -13.10
C GLU A 57 7.52 26.06 -12.92
N THR A 58 6.96 25.64 -11.78
CA THR A 58 6.61 24.24 -11.52
C THR A 58 5.18 24.14 -11.03
N GLY A 59 4.46 23.12 -11.47
CA GLY A 59 3.08 22.89 -11.05
C GLY A 59 2.36 21.87 -11.90
N PHE A 60 1.12 21.57 -11.51
CA PHE A 60 0.24 20.72 -12.30
C PHE A 60 -1.21 21.16 -12.17
N LYS A 61 -2.00 20.83 -13.19
CA LYS A 61 -3.46 20.92 -13.20
C LYS A 61 -4.02 19.54 -13.47
N ILE A 62 -5.06 19.20 -12.74
CA ILE A 62 -5.79 17.94 -12.88
C ILE A 62 -7.27 18.23 -13.12
N ASP A 63 -7.92 17.34 -13.84
CA ASP A 63 -9.35 17.37 -14.07
C ASP A 63 -9.94 15.97 -13.95
N SER A 64 -11.14 15.87 -13.40
CA SER A 64 -11.90 14.63 -13.31
C SER A 64 -13.39 14.91 -13.26
N LYS A 65 -14.16 14.11 -13.97
CA LYS A 65 -15.63 14.17 -13.92
C LYS A 65 -16.19 13.94 -12.51
N GLU A 66 -15.47 13.26 -11.65
CA GLU A 66 -15.85 13.01 -10.25
C GLU A 66 -15.43 14.12 -9.29
N GLY A 67 -14.41 14.89 -9.65
CA GLY A 67 -13.75 15.82 -8.74
C GLY A 67 -14.45 17.15 -8.57
N PRO A 68 -14.49 17.73 -7.35
CA PRO A 68 -14.93 19.11 -7.14
C PRO A 68 -13.97 20.13 -7.75
N TYR A 69 -12.78 19.70 -8.14
CA TYR A 69 -11.76 20.49 -8.88
C TYR A 69 -11.94 20.39 -10.39
N ASN A 70 -13.11 19.94 -10.84
CA ASN A 70 -13.49 19.88 -12.25
C ASN A 70 -13.48 21.28 -12.86
N SER A 71 -12.88 21.40 -14.04
CA SER A 71 -12.72 22.68 -14.75
C SER A 71 -14.01 23.23 -15.37
N GLY A 72 -15.13 22.53 -15.20
CA GLY A 72 -16.38 22.83 -15.90
C GLY A 72 -16.44 22.28 -17.33
N ARG A 73 -15.49 21.41 -17.71
CA ARG A 73 -15.50 20.70 -18.99
C ARG A 73 -16.80 19.90 -19.13
N GLU A 74 -17.44 19.99 -20.29
CA GLU A 74 -18.55 19.12 -20.63
C GLU A 74 -18.08 17.68 -20.86
N TYR A 75 -18.81 16.73 -20.33
CA TYR A 75 -18.61 15.30 -20.53
C TYR A 75 -19.73 14.75 -21.39
N GLU A 76 -19.47 13.64 -22.06
CA GLU A 76 -20.40 12.99 -23.01
C GLU A 76 -21.83 12.87 -22.46
N ASN A 77 -21.98 12.55 -21.18
CA ASN A 77 -23.29 12.44 -20.52
C ASN A 77 -23.81 13.73 -19.91
N GLY A 78 -23.06 14.83 -19.93
CA GLY A 78 -23.48 16.17 -19.52
C GLY A 78 -23.88 16.35 -18.04
N ASN A 79 -24.28 15.29 -17.36
CA ASN A 79 -24.81 15.34 -15.99
C ASN A 79 -23.74 15.04 -14.95
N MET A 80 -23.42 16.01 -14.11
CA MET A 80 -22.44 15.92 -13.03
C MET A 80 -23.07 15.71 -11.64
N GLY A 81 -24.37 15.47 -11.57
CA GLY A 81 -25.10 15.35 -10.31
C GLY A 81 -24.87 14.06 -9.52
N HIS A 82 -24.22 13.07 -10.13
CA HIS A 82 -23.99 11.73 -9.54
C HIS A 82 -22.55 11.50 -9.11
N ARG A 83 -21.76 12.52 -8.86
CA ARG A 83 -20.38 12.37 -8.42
C ARG A 83 -20.25 12.36 -6.89
N PRO A 84 -19.22 11.70 -6.34
CA PRO A 84 -18.95 11.74 -4.92
C PRO A 84 -18.53 13.15 -4.49
N GLY A 85 -18.86 13.53 -3.25
CA GLY A 85 -18.30 14.72 -2.61
C GLY A 85 -16.90 14.49 -2.06
N ILE A 86 -16.27 15.56 -1.56
CA ILE A 86 -15.01 15.47 -0.80
C ILE A 86 -15.18 14.45 0.33
N LYS A 87 -14.26 13.48 0.44
CA LYS A 87 -14.32 12.36 1.40
C LYS A 87 -15.60 11.49 1.31
N GLY A 88 -16.34 11.57 0.21
CA GLY A 88 -17.62 10.88 0.01
C GLY A 88 -17.57 9.66 -0.90
N GLY A 89 -16.39 9.23 -1.36
CA GLY A 89 -16.22 8.20 -2.38
C GLY A 89 -16.09 6.76 -1.89
N TYR A 90 -16.13 6.50 -0.58
CA TYR A 90 -15.85 5.16 -0.06
C TYR A 90 -17.00 4.17 -0.28
N PHE A 91 -16.77 3.15 -1.12
CA PHE A 91 -17.73 2.11 -1.48
C PHE A 91 -19.09 2.60 -2.01
N PRO A 92 -19.17 3.59 -2.91
CA PRO A 92 -20.42 3.92 -3.56
C PRO A 92 -20.80 2.84 -4.57
N VAL A 93 -22.05 2.92 -5.02
CA VAL A 93 -22.52 2.10 -6.14
C VAL A 93 -22.85 3.01 -7.34
N PRO A 94 -22.92 2.49 -8.57
CA PRO A 94 -23.43 3.28 -9.69
C PRO A 94 -24.82 3.88 -9.41
N PRO A 95 -25.12 5.11 -9.85
CA PRO A 95 -24.35 5.94 -10.78
C PRO A 95 -23.24 6.79 -10.14
N VAL A 96 -23.15 6.87 -8.79
CA VAL A 96 -22.11 7.66 -8.10
C VAL A 96 -20.71 7.09 -8.39
N ASP A 97 -20.57 5.78 -8.38
CA ASP A 97 -19.37 5.07 -8.84
C ASP A 97 -19.33 5.01 -10.37
N SER A 98 -18.80 6.03 -10.97
CA SER A 98 -18.72 6.15 -12.44
C SER A 98 -17.55 5.37 -13.06
N GLU A 99 -16.65 4.80 -12.26
CA GLU A 99 -15.41 4.15 -12.72
C GLU A 99 -15.38 2.63 -12.43
N GLN A 100 -16.52 2.03 -12.08
CA GLN A 100 -16.62 0.59 -11.77
C GLN A 100 -16.14 -0.29 -12.92
N ASP A 101 -16.53 0.02 -14.16
CA ASP A 101 -16.16 -0.79 -15.33
C ASP A 101 -14.66 -0.73 -15.61
N MET A 102 -14.06 0.45 -15.48
CA MET A 102 -12.60 0.61 -15.61
C MET A 102 -11.86 -0.22 -14.54
N ARG A 103 -12.32 -0.22 -13.28
CA ARG A 103 -11.72 -1.05 -12.23
C ARG A 103 -11.87 -2.54 -12.53
N SER A 104 -12.97 -2.95 -13.14
CA SER A 104 -13.17 -4.34 -13.57
C SER A 104 -12.17 -4.74 -14.67
N GLU A 105 -11.87 -3.84 -15.62
CA GLU A 105 -10.85 -4.09 -16.66
C GLU A 105 -9.43 -4.17 -16.06
N TYR A 106 -9.10 -3.41 -15.02
CA TYR A 106 -7.83 -3.60 -14.29
C TYR A 106 -7.71 -5.02 -13.74
N LEU A 107 -8.74 -5.50 -13.03
CA LEU A 107 -8.71 -6.86 -12.45
C LEU A 107 -8.59 -7.93 -13.54
N LYS A 108 -9.29 -7.75 -14.67
CA LYS A 108 -9.20 -8.65 -15.80
C LYS A 108 -7.77 -8.69 -16.38
N ALA A 109 -7.18 -7.53 -16.67
CA ALA A 109 -5.81 -7.44 -17.15
C ALA A 109 -4.81 -8.09 -16.17
N MET A 110 -4.93 -7.80 -14.87
CA MET A 110 -4.09 -8.41 -13.85
C MET A 110 -4.24 -9.93 -13.79
N LYS A 111 -5.47 -10.45 -13.89
CA LYS A 111 -5.76 -11.89 -13.94
C LYS A 111 -5.12 -12.54 -15.16
N ASP A 112 -5.22 -11.90 -16.33
CA ASP A 112 -4.61 -12.39 -17.58
C ASP A 112 -3.07 -12.40 -17.50
N MET A 113 -2.48 -11.50 -16.69
CA MET A 113 -1.05 -11.50 -16.34
C MET A 113 -0.65 -12.54 -15.27
N GLY A 114 -1.60 -13.34 -14.77
CA GLY A 114 -1.36 -14.39 -13.79
C GLY A 114 -1.44 -13.95 -12.32
N ILE A 115 -1.84 -12.71 -12.04
CA ILE A 115 -2.00 -12.21 -10.67
C ILE A 115 -3.33 -12.72 -10.10
N LYS A 116 -3.29 -13.25 -8.89
CA LYS A 116 -4.51 -13.63 -8.15
C LYS A 116 -5.16 -12.37 -7.57
N VAL A 117 -6.27 -11.95 -8.16
CA VAL A 117 -7.03 -10.78 -7.73
C VAL A 117 -8.20 -11.16 -6.83
N GLU A 118 -8.61 -10.24 -5.95
CA GLU A 118 -9.67 -10.47 -4.97
C GLU A 118 -10.89 -9.58 -5.23
N LYS A 119 -10.71 -8.27 -5.21
CA LYS A 119 -11.77 -7.26 -5.28
C LYS A 119 -11.26 -5.94 -5.86
N HIS A 120 -12.18 -5.05 -6.15
CA HIS A 120 -11.89 -3.63 -6.35
C HIS A 120 -12.94 -2.77 -5.66
N HIS A 121 -12.59 -1.56 -5.34
CA HIS A 121 -13.54 -0.56 -4.85
C HIS A 121 -13.06 0.87 -5.15
N HIS A 122 -14.02 1.79 -5.09
CA HIS A 122 -13.74 3.21 -5.07
C HIS A 122 -13.26 3.61 -3.68
N GLU A 123 -12.25 4.45 -3.59
CA GLU A 123 -11.69 4.95 -2.35
C GLU A 123 -12.35 6.26 -1.90
N VAL A 124 -11.89 6.80 -0.77
CA VAL A 124 -12.53 7.91 -0.05
C VAL A 124 -12.57 9.19 -0.87
N ALA A 125 -11.50 9.53 -1.58
CA ALA A 125 -11.48 10.72 -2.42
C ALA A 125 -12.14 10.47 -3.78
N PRO A 126 -12.79 11.48 -4.41
CA PRO A 126 -13.11 11.43 -5.82
C PRO A 126 -11.91 11.01 -6.67
N SER A 127 -12.12 10.18 -7.68
CA SER A 127 -11.07 9.66 -8.58
C SER A 127 -10.05 8.74 -7.92
N GLN A 128 -10.30 8.26 -6.71
CA GLN A 128 -9.39 7.38 -5.98
C GLN A 128 -9.91 5.94 -5.96
N HIS A 129 -9.00 4.99 -6.19
CA HIS A 129 -9.32 3.57 -6.36
C HIS A 129 -8.33 2.69 -5.62
N GLU A 130 -8.79 1.46 -5.33
CA GLU A 130 -7.97 0.36 -4.82
C GLU A 130 -8.37 -0.96 -5.48
N LEU A 131 -7.37 -1.81 -5.73
CA LEU A 131 -7.55 -3.18 -6.23
C LEU A 131 -6.89 -4.15 -5.24
N GLY A 132 -7.65 -5.16 -4.83
CA GLY A 132 -7.16 -6.20 -3.93
C GLY A 132 -6.48 -7.35 -4.67
N MET A 133 -5.33 -7.77 -4.16
CA MET A 133 -4.61 -8.97 -4.55
C MET A 133 -4.54 -9.95 -3.39
N TYR A 134 -4.58 -11.26 -3.69
CA TYR A 134 -4.26 -12.25 -2.65
C TYR A 134 -2.81 -12.07 -2.17
N PHE A 135 -2.59 -12.31 -0.88
CA PHE A 135 -1.26 -12.25 -0.29
C PHE A 135 -0.31 -13.34 -0.85
N GLY A 136 0.97 -13.12 -0.78
CA GLY A 136 2.03 -14.04 -1.20
C GLY A 136 3.33 -13.78 -0.46
N THR A 137 4.42 -14.41 -0.89
CA THR A 137 5.74 -14.16 -0.30
C THR A 137 6.24 -12.76 -0.62
N LEU A 138 7.28 -12.31 0.05
CA LEU A 138 7.82 -10.96 -0.11
C LEU A 138 8.17 -10.66 -1.56
N VAL A 139 8.96 -11.53 -2.20
CA VAL A 139 9.42 -11.34 -3.57
C VAL A 139 8.25 -11.42 -4.55
N ASP A 140 7.38 -12.42 -4.41
CA ASP A 140 6.22 -12.60 -5.28
C ASP A 140 5.29 -11.38 -5.25
N GLN A 141 5.03 -10.84 -4.04
CA GLN A 141 4.16 -9.68 -3.91
C GLN A 141 4.81 -8.38 -4.39
N ALA A 142 6.11 -8.24 -4.25
CA ALA A 142 6.82 -7.10 -4.84
C ALA A 142 6.79 -7.16 -6.38
N ASP A 143 6.96 -8.35 -6.97
CA ASP A 143 6.80 -8.59 -8.42
C ASP A 143 5.37 -8.27 -8.87
N ASN A 144 4.36 -8.82 -8.18
CA ASN A 144 2.94 -8.59 -8.47
C ASN A 144 2.57 -7.10 -8.38
N LEU A 145 3.10 -6.37 -7.39
CA LEU A 145 2.82 -4.95 -7.25
C LEU A 145 3.41 -4.11 -8.40
N GLN A 146 4.55 -4.51 -8.95
CA GLN A 146 5.10 -3.85 -10.16
C GLN A 146 4.21 -4.10 -11.38
N LEU A 147 3.73 -5.33 -11.56
CA LEU A 147 2.77 -5.67 -12.62
C LEU A 147 1.42 -4.96 -12.42
N TYR A 148 0.94 -4.89 -11.18
CA TYR A 148 -0.25 -4.12 -10.80
C TYR A 148 -0.15 -2.66 -11.26
N LYS A 149 0.95 -1.98 -10.90
CA LYS A 149 1.17 -0.58 -11.31
C LYS A 149 1.20 -0.43 -12.81
N TYR A 150 1.86 -1.35 -13.51
CA TYR A 150 1.92 -1.36 -14.97
C TYR A 150 0.51 -1.52 -15.56
N ALA A 151 -0.27 -2.51 -15.10
CA ALA A 151 -1.64 -2.73 -15.56
C ALA A 151 -2.52 -1.48 -15.34
N VAL A 152 -2.42 -0.86 -14.16
CA VAL A 152 -3.17 0.37 -13.85
C VAL A 152 -2.84 1.50 -14.83
N HIS A 153 -1.57 1.75 -15.12
CA HIS A 153 -1.18 2.78 -16.07
C HIS A 153 -1.67 2.47 -17.50
N MET A 154 -1.49 1.23 -17.96
CA MET A 154 -1.83 0.84 -19.33
C MET A 154 -3.34 0.83 -19.58
N VAL A 155 -4.12 0.28 -18.65
CA VAL A 155 -5.58 0.26 -18.78
C VAL A 155 -6.16 1.67 -18.65
N SER A 156 -5.65 2.51 -17.72
CA SER A 156 -6.08 3.91 -17.64
C SER A 156 -5.86 4.63 -18.96
N GLN A 157 -4.72 4.44 -19.61
CA GLN A 157 -4.43 5.03 -20.92
C GLN A 157 -5.44 4.57 -21.97
N SER A 158 -5.84 3.30 -21.98
CA SER A 158 -6.83 2.80 -22.95
C SER A 158 -8.21 3.42 -22.76
N PHE A 159 -8.52 3.94 -21.59
CA PHE A 159 -9.72 4.74 -21.28
C PHE A 159 -9.51 6.24 -21.50
N GLY A 160 -8.38 6.67 -22.08
CA GLY A 160 -8.05 8.07 -22.30
C GLY A 160 -7.77 8.86 -21.01
N LYS A 161 -7.41 8.16 -19.93
CA LYS A 161 -7.18 8.72 -18.60
C LYS A 161 -5.72 8.57 -18.15
N THR A 162 -5.37 9.25 -17.06
CA THR A 162 -4.03 9.20 -16.45
C THR A 162 -4.14 8.71 -15.02
N ALA A 163 -3.48 7.59 -14.71
CA ALA A 163 -3.34 7.09 -13.35
C ALA A 163 -2.08 7.63 -12.66
N THR A 164 -2.14 7.77 -11.34
CA THR A 164 -0.98 8.13 -10.52
C THR A 164 -1.01 7.46 -9.15
N PHE A 165 0.15 6.99 -8.72
CA PHE A 165 0.41 6.51 -7.35
C PHE A 165 1.01 7.61 -6.46
N MET A 166 0.89 8.86 -6.85
CA MET A 166 1.33 10.01 -6.04
C MET A 166 0.61 10.01 -4.69
N PRO A 167 1.31 10.08 -3.56
CA PRO A 167 0.71 9.93 -2.24
C PRO A 167 -0.33 11.01 -1.89
N LYS A 168 -0.17 12.24 -2.37
CA LYS A 168 -1.10 13.34 -2.12
C LYS A 168 -1.24 14.23 -3.36
N PRO A 169 -1.97 13.79 -4.39
CA PRO A 169 -2.15 14.59 -5.59
C PRO A 169 -3.14 15.75 -5.40
N VAL A 170 -4.11 15.59 -4.48
CA VAL A 170 -5.16 16.58 -4.23
C VAL A 170 -5.02 17.14 -2.81
N LYS A 171 -4.85 18.46 -2.70
CA LYS A 171 -4.88 19.16 -1.40
C LYS A 171 -6.32 19.25 -0.90
N GLY A 172 -6.54 18.95 0.38
CA GLY A 172 -7.85 19.06 1.02
C GLY A 172 -8.75 17.84 0.86
N ASP A 173 -8.24 16.75 0.29
CA ASP A 173 -8.91 15.45 0.23
C ASP A 173 -7.95 14.32 0.65
N ASN A 174 -8.40 13.06 0.67
CA ASN A 174 -7.58 11.92 1.06
C ASN A 174 -6.40 11.73 0.10
N GLY A 175 -5.31 11.16 0.61
CA GLY A 175 -4.17 10.71 -0.19
C GLY A 175 -4.14 9.21 -0.36
N SER A 176 -3.27 8.72 -1.24
CA SER A 176 -3.07 7.31 -1.53
C SER A 176 -2.01 6.69 -0.64
N GLY A 177 -2.40 5.68 0.12
CA GLY A 177 -1.52 4.83 0.90
C GLY A 177 -1.12 3.56 0.16
N MET A 178 -0.23 2.83 0.78
CA MET A 178 0.00 1.42 0.54
C MET A 178 0.07 0.74 1.91
N HIS A 179 -1.07 0.21 2.34
CA HIS A 179 -1.10 -0.58 3.56
C HIS A 179 -0.50 -1.95 3.27
N VAL A 180 0.29 -2.48 4.21
CA VAL A 180 0.97 -3.76 3.99
C VAL A 180 0.65 -4.71 5.13
N HIS A 181 -0.20 -5.69 4.84
CA HIS A 181 -0.46 -6.81 5.73
C HIS A 181 0.73 -7.73 5.78
N GLN A 182 1.10 -8.20 6.98
CA GLN A 182 2.29 -9.02 7.19
C GLN A 182 2.04 -10.11 8.22
N SER A 183 2.59 -11.30 7.96
CA SER A 183 2.67 -12.41 8.91
C SER A 183 3.88 -13.27 8.63
N ILE A 184 4.37 -13.98 9.68
CA ILE A 184 5.48 -14.94 9.58
C ILE A 184 4.98 -16.33 9.89
N TRP A 185 5.47 -17.30 9.14
CA TRP A 185 5.12 -18.70 9.25
C TRP A 185 6.34 -19.61 9.39
N LYS A 186 6.15 -20.76 10.05
CA LYS A 186 7.12 -21.85 10.10
C LYS A 186 6.38 -23.15 9.76
N GLY A 187 6.69 -23.73 8.60
CA GLY A 187 5.86 -24.78 8.01
C GLY A 187 4.41 -24.30 7.85
N ASP A 188 3.47 -25.01 8.45
CA ASP A 188 2.03 -24.69 8.43
C ASP A 188 1.56 -23.89 9.65
N THR A 189 2.48 -23.44 10.49
CA THR A 189 2.20 -22.72 11.73
C THR A 189 2.28 -21.20 11.50
N ALA A 190 1.16 -20.50 11.73
CA ALA A 190 1.09 -19.04 11.75
C ALA A 190 1.68 -18.52 13.08
N LEU A 191 2.88 -17.92 13.04
CA LEU A 191 3.60 -17.50 14.25
C LEU A 191 2.97 -16.27 14.94
N PHE A 192 2.10 -15.55 14.24
CA PHE A 192 1.45 -14.35 14.78
C PHE A 192 0.19 -14.65 15.60
N SER A 193 -0.35 -15.86 15.50
CA SER A 193 -1.51 -16.29 16.28
C SER A 193 -1.12 -16.61 17.73
N GLY A 194 -1.90 -16.12 18.68
CA GLY A 194 -1.67 -16.35 20.12
C GLY A 194 -2.86 -16.00 20.98
N ASP A 195 -2.59 -15.69 22.24
CA ASP A 195 -3.57 -15.41 23.29
C ASP A 195 -3.41 -14.01 23.90
N LYS A 196 -2.52 -13.19 23.35
CA LYS A 196 -2.29 -11.82 23.80
C LYS A 196 -3.27 -10.84 23.13
N TYR A 197 -2.96 -9.55 23.20
CA TYR A 197 -3.78 -8.48 22.65
C TYR A 197 -4.25 -8.79 21.21
N ALA A 198 -5.56 -8.69 20.99
CA ALA A 198 -6.22 -8.95 19.72
C ALA A 198 -5.95 -10.35 19.11
N GLY A 199 -5.65 -11.36 19.95
CA GLY A 199 -5.36 -12.73 19.50
C GLY A 199 -3.96 -12.91 18.89
N LEU A 200 -3.05 -11.99 19.16
CA LEU A 200 -1.66 -12.06 18.72
C LEU A 200 -0.79 -12.89 19.69
N SER A 201 0.33 -13.36 19.19
CA SER A 201 1.41 -13.98 19.95
C SER A 201 2.42 -12.94 20.44
N ASP A 202 3.30 -13.33 21.39
CA ASP A 202 4.46 -12.51 21.76
C ASP A 202 5.38 -12.26 20.55
N THR A 203 5.51 -13.24 19.64
CA THR A 203 6.26 -13.07 18.38
C THR A 203 5.71 -11.92 17.53
N ALA A 204 4.39 -11.84 17.38
CA ALA A 204 3.75 -10.76 16.64
C ALA A 204 3.93 -9.40 17.34
N LEU A 205 3.78 -9.36 18.66
CA LEU A 205 3.98 -8.12 19.43
C LEU A 205 5.43 -7.63 19.34
N HIS A 206 6.41 -8.50 19.44
CA HIS A 206 7.82 -8.14 19.25
C HIS A 206 8.10 -7.69 17.82
N TYR A 207 7.48 -8.32 16.80
CA TYR A 207 7.56 -7.87 15.40
C TYR A 207 7.06 -6.43 15.26
N ILE A 208 5.89 -6.13 15.83
CA ILE A 208 5.32 -4.78 15.87
C ILE A 208 6.25 -3.81 16.60
N GLY A 209 6.83 -4.23 17.72
CA GLY A 209 7.83 -3.44 18.46
C GLY A 209 9.03 -3.06 17.60
N GLY A 210 9.53 -3.97 16.78
CA GLY A 210 10.59 -3.71 15.80
C GLY A 210 10.16 -2.70 14.74
N ILE A 211 8.98 -2.87 14.17
CA ILE A 211 8.42 -1.93 13.18
C ILE A 211 8.31 -0.51 13.76
N LEU A 212 7.74 -0.36 14.95
CA LEU A 212 7.57 0.96 15.58
C LEU A 212 8.91 1.62 15.93
N LYS A 213 9.86 0.84 16.47
CA LYS A 213 11.22 1.31 16.77
C LYS A 213 11.94 1.83 15.54
N HIS A 214 11.82 1.13 14.41
CA HIS A 214 12.52 1.44 13.17
C HIS A 214 11.67 2.23 12.17
N ALA A 215 10.47 2.70 12.53
CA ALA A 215 9.52 3.35 11.62
C ALA A 215 10.15 4.51 10.82
N LYS A 216 10.96 5.35 11.46
CA LYS A 216 11.66 6.47 10.78
C LYS A 216 12.65 5.98 9.71
N ALA A 217 13.34 4.86 9.96
CA ALA A 217 14.24 4.27 8.98
C ALA A 217 13.46 3.58 7.84
N ILE A 218 12.35 2.91 8.17
CA ILE A 218 11.46 2.31 7.17
C ILE A 218 10.91 3.39 6.23
N ASN A 219 10.58 4.59 6.74
CA ASN A 219 10.05 5.69 5.94
C ASN A 219 11.00 6.13 4.82
N ALA A 220 12.32 5.95 4.95
CA ALA A 220 13.26 6.23 3.87
C ALA A 220 12.99 5.39 2.61
N PHE A 221 12.35 4.23 2.76
CA PHE A 221 12.00 3.31 1.67
C PHE A 221 10.51 3.35 1.35
N SER A 222 9.65 3.41 2.37
CA SER A 222 8.19 3.33 2.21
C SER A 222 7.51 4.67 1.91
N ASN A 223 8.20 5.80 2.16
CA ASN A 223 7.71 7.16 1.96
C ASN A 223 8.80 7.97 1.26
N ALA A 224 9.12 7.54 0.02
CA ALA A 224 10.35 7.91 -0.69
C ALA A 224 10.33 9.33 -1.30
N THR A 225 9.21 10.07 -1.23
CA THR A 225 9.08 11.38 -1.84
C THR A 225 8.70 12.45 -0.82
N THR A 226 8.96 13.72 -1.14
CA THR A 226 8.49 14.84 -0.31
C THR A 226 6.96 14.92 -0.27
N ASN A 227 6.29 14.44 -1.32
CA ASN A 227 4.83 14.35 -1.38
C ASN A 227 4.28 13.29 -0.42
N SER A 228 5.04 12.23 -0.10
CA SER A 228 4.67 11.21 0.88
C SER A 228 4.27 11.81 2.23
N TYR A 229 5.01 12.80 2.69
CA TYR A 229 4.76 13.47 3.98
C TYR A 229 3.59 14.45 3.96
N LYS A 230 3.11 14.85 2.78
CA LYS A 230 1.86 15.62 2.63
C LYS A 230 0.62 14.75 2.84
N ARG A 231 0.74 13.42 2.71
CA ARG A 231 -0.32 12.47 3.03
C ARG A 231 -0.46 12.24 4.53
N LEU A 232 0.66 12.19 5.28
CA LEU A 232 0.68 11.84 6.71
C LEU A 232 0.26 13.02 7.59
N ILE A 233 -0.98 13.45 7.44
CA ILE A 233 -1.59 14.57 8.19
C ILE A 233 -2.92 14.14 8.81
N PRO A 234 -3.32 14.73 9.97
CA PRO A 234 -4.58 14.39 10.64
C PRO A 234 -5.81 14.67 9.78
N GLY A 235 -6.87 13.87 9.97
CA GLY A 235 -8.18 14.11 9.36
C GLY A 235 -8.40 13.53 7.96
N PHE A 236 -7.41 12.81 7.40
CA PHE A 236 -7.46 12.22 6.06
C PHE A 236 -7.14 10.71 6.07
N GLU A 237 -7.49 10.00 7.16
CA GLU A 237 -7.37 8.54 7.29
C GLU A 237 -5.95 8.00 7.13
N ALA A 238 -4.95 8.90 7.18
CA ALA A 238 -3.55 8.55 7.21
C ALA A 238 -3.07 8.40 8.66
N PRO A 239 -2.16 7.45 8.97
CA PRO A 239 -1.66 7.29 10.32
C PRO A 239 -0.71 8.42 10.68
N VAL A 240 -0.95 9.03 11.85
CA VAL A 240 -0.10 10.10 12.40
C VAL A 240 0.52 9.73 13.74
N LEU A 241 0.16 8.56 14.29
CA LEU A 241 0.62 8.06 15.58
C LEU A 241 1.50 6.82 15.39
N LEU A 242 2.73 6.85 15.93
CA LEU A 242 3.58 5.66 16.02
C LEU A 242 3.07 4.76 17.16
N ALA A 243 1.99 4.06 16.88
CA ALA A 243 1.29 3.19 17.81
C ALA A 243 0.73 1.97 17.07
N TYR A 244 0.27 0.98 17.84
CA TYR A 244 -0.51 -0.12 17.29
C TYR A 244 -1.87 -0.20 17.95
N SER A 245 -2.88 -0.67 17.21
CA SER A 245 -4.24 -0.83 17.69
C SER A 245 -5.06 -1.80 16.84
N ALA A 246 -5.99 -2.50 17.48
CA ALA A 246 -7.03 -3.26 16.81
C ALA A 246 -8.30 -2.42 16.55
N ARG A 247 -8.39 -1.21 17.08
CA ARG A 247 -9.61 -0.37 17.06
C ARG A 247 -9.43 0.99 16.41
N ASN A 248 -8.22 1.56 16.48
CA ASN A 248 -7.93 2.90 15.98
C ASN A 248 -7.23 2.83 14.61
N ARG A 249 -7.86 3.34 13.56
CA ARG A 249 -7.31 3.40 12.19
C ARG A 249 -6.24 4.48 12.00
N SER A 250 -6.11 5.41 12.95
CA SER A 250 -5.03 6.41 12.95
C SER A 250 -3.69 5.88 13.47
N ALA A 251 -3.66 4.63 13.97
CA ALA A 251 -2.44 3.97 14.39
C ALA A 251 -1.61 3.54 13.17
N SER A 252 -0.29 3.66 13.27
CA SER A 252 0.67 3.25 12.23
C SER A 252 0.64 1.75 11.95
N CYS A 253 0.31 0.95 12.96
CA CYS A 253 0.13 -0.49 12.85
C CYS A 253 -1.28 -0.87 13.34
N ARG A 254 -2.11 -1.33 12.41
CA ARG A 254 -3.43 -1.87 12.73
C ARG A 254 -3.38 -3.38 12.83
N ILE A 255 -4.18 -3.95 13.74
CA ILE A 255 -4.35 -5.39 13.87
C ILE A 255 -5.77 -5.72 13.40
N PRO A 256 -5.93 -6.31 12.20
CA PRO A 256 -7.24 -6.71 11.71
C PRO A 256 -7.87 -7.78 12.58
N ILE A 257 -9.18 -7.64 12.85
CA ILE A 257 -9.96 -8.70 13.49
C ILE A 257 -10.10 -9.85 12.50
N THR A 258 -9.79 -11.07 12.91
CA THR A 258 -9.86 -12.26 12.06
C THR A 258 -10.66 -13.36 12.73
N LEU A 259 -11.42 -14.11 11.92
CA LEU A 259 -12.19 -15.28 12.40
C LEU A 259 -11.33 -16.54 12.48
N SER A 260 -10.18 -16.56 11.83
CA SER A 260 -9.26 -17.69 11.79
C SER A 260 -7.93 -17.35 12.45
N LYS A 261 -7.44 -18.23 13.30
CA LYS A 261 -6.10 -18.12 13.89
C LYS A 261 -5.00 -18.04 12.83
N LYS A 262 -5.16 -18.73 11.70
CA LYS A 262 -4.21 -18.69 10.58
C LYS A 262 -4.16 -17.33 9.89
N ALA A 263 -5.17 -16.49 10.05
CA ALA A 263 -5.24 -15.16 9.45
C ALA A 263 -4.66 -14.04 10.35
N ALA A 264 -4.09 -14.40 11.52
CA ALA A 264 -3.46 -13.42 12.41
C ALA A 264 -2.31 -12.70 11.72
N ARG A 265 -2.38 -11.37 11.68
CA ARG A 265 -1.43 -10.51 10.96
C ARG A 265 -1.42 -9.09 11.53
N CYS A 266 -0.43 -8.33 11.19
CA CYS A 266 -0.43 -6.88 11.38
C CYS A 266 -0.50 -6.18 10.02
N GLU A 267 -1.01 -4.95 10.02
CA GLU A 267 -1.14 -4.08 8.86
C GLU A 267 -0.37 -2.79 9.12
N ILE A 268 0.67 -2.55 8.34
CA ILE A 268 1.48 -1.34 8.43
C ILE A 268 0.91 -0.31 7.46
N ARG A 269 0.50 0.86 7.97
CA ARG A 269 -0.35 1.81 7.25
C ARG A 269 0.35 3.09 6.78
N PHE A 270 1.56 3.40 7.25
CA PHE A 270 2.23 4.67 6.96
C PHE A 270 2.88 4.74 5.59
N GLY A 271 3.13 3.61 4.92
CA GLY A 271 3.72 3.57 3.58
C GLY A 271 2.80 4.07 2.47
N ASP A 272 3.40 4.37 1.34
CA ASP A 272 2.69 4.70 0.10
C ASP A 272 3.28 3.96 -1.11
N ALA A 273 2.55 3.97 -2.22
CA ALA A 273 2.92 3.22 -3.41
C ALA A 273 3.99 3.90 -4.30
N ALA A 274 4.49 5.09 -3.93
CA ALA A 274 5.60 5.72 -4.62
C ALA A 274 6.95 5.04 -4.30
N GLY A 275 7.03 4.34 -3.16
CA GLY A 275 8.21 3.58 -2.76
C GLY A 275 8.47 2.36 -3.63
N ASN A 276 9.73 1.88 -3.62
CA ASN A 276 10.10 0.63 -4.27
C ASN A 276 9.64 -0.57 -3.40
N PRO A 277 8.75 -1.46 -3.89
CA PRO A 277 8.17 -2.52 -3.06
C PRO A 277 9.19 -3.51 -2.52
N TYR A 278 10.20 -3.86 -3.30
CA TYR A 278 11.26 -4.78 -2.85
C TYR A 278 12.00 -4.23 -1.64
N LEU A 279 12.37 -2.95 -1.67
CA LEU A 279 13.07 -2.29 -0.57
C LEU A 279 12.13 -2.03 0.61
N THR A 280 10.91 -1.59 0.36
CA THR A 280 9.91 -1.32 1.40
C THR A 280 9.59 -2.58 2.21
N PHE A 281 9.26 -3.69 1.52
CA PHE A 281 8.91 -4.94 2.20
C PHE A 281 10.13 -5.55 2.92
N SER A 282 11.33 -5.44 2.32
CA SER A 282 12.57 -5.88 2.98
C SER A 282 12.86 -5.09 4.24
N ALA A 283 12.73 -3.77 4.21
CA ALA A 283 12.93 -2.90 5.38
C ALA A 283 11.94 -3.25 6.51
N MET A 284 10.66 -3.46 6.17
CA MET A 284 9.64 -3.88 7.14
C MET A 284 9.97 -5.26 7.73
N LEU A 285 10.32 -6.25 6.90
CA LEU A 285 10.68 -7.59 7.38
C LEU A 285 11.88 -7.52 8.31
N MET A 286 12.95 -6.85 7.92
CA MET A 286 14.17 -6.74 8.72
C MET A 286 13.94 -6.04 10.06
N ALA A 287 13.13 -4.97 10.08
CA ALA A 287 12.73 -4.28 11.30
C ALA A 287 11.93 -5.18 12.24
N GLY A 288 10.97 -5.93 11.70
CA GLY A 288 10.18 -6.89 12.47
C GLY A 288 11.02 -8.03 13.02
N LEU A 289 11.97 -8.57 12.25
CA LEU A 289 12.89 -9.62 12.69
C LEU A 289 13.84 -9.14 13.79
N ASP A 290 14.31 -7.88 13.71
CA ASP A 290 15.06 -7.26 14.82
C ASP A 290 14.20 -7.19 16.09
N GLY A 291 12.93 -6.84 15.95
CA GLY A 291 11.97 -6.83 17.04
C GLY A 291 11.82 -8.19 17.71
N ILE A 292 11.65 -9.27 16.94
CA ILE A 292 11.53 -10.62 17.46
C ILE A 292 12.84 -11.06 18.14
N LYS A 293 13.97 -10.86 17.46
CA LYS A 293 15.29 -11.27 17.96
C LYS A 293 15.66 -10.61 19.29
N ASN A 294 15.36 -9.32 19.41
CA ASN A 294 15.69 -8.52 20.60
C ASN A 294 14.51 -8.37 21.57
N LYS A 295 13.38 -9.06 21.33
CA LYS A 295 12.16 -9.00 22.15
C LYS A 295 11.71 -7.58 22.45
N ILE A 296 11.65 -6.74 21.39
CA ILE A 296 11.31 -5.33 21.52
C ILE A 296 9.83 -5.20 21.88
N ASP A 297 9.56 -4.61 23.04
CA ASP A 297 8.21 -4.32 23.50
C ASP A 297 7.58 -3.20 22.66
N PRO A 298 6.41 -3.40 22.03
CA PRO A 298 5.71 -2.34 21.30
C PRO A 298 5.07 -1.27 22.22
N GLY A 299 5.11 -1.44 23.53
CA GLY A 299 4.41 -0.62 24.49
C GLY A 299 2.91 -0.96 24.59
N LYS A 300 2.11 -0.02 25.12
CA LYS A 300 0.67 -0.21 25.24
C LYS A 300 -0.04 0.06 23.91
N SER A 301 -1.08 -0.72 23.61
CA SER A 301 -1.97 -0.46 22.48
C SER A 301 -2.68 0.89 22.66
N PHE A 302 -2.94 1.58 21.54
CA PHE A 302 -3.61 2.88 21.54
C PHE A 302 -5.02 2.75 20.94
N ASP A 303 -5.98 2.38 21.79
CA ASP A 303 -7.35 2.06 21.38
C ASP A 303 -8.33 3.25 21.48
N LYS A 304 -7.83 4.43 21.81
CA LYS A 304 -8.61 5.66 21.83
C LYS A 304 -8.63 6.30 20.45
N ASP A 305 -9.79 6.82 20.04
CA ASP A 305 -9.94 7.66 18.84
C ASP A 305 -9.39 9.06 19.08
#